data_dc168ee4276962b1cf9b61aafb4808b1
#
_entry.id   dc168ee4276962b1cf9b61aafb4808b1
#
_cell.length_a   1.000
_cell.length_b   1.000
_cell.length_c   1.000
_cell.angle_alpha   90.00
_cell.angle_beta   90.00
_cell.angle_gamma   90.00
#
_symmetry.space_group_name_H-M   'P 1'
#
loop_
_entity.id
_entity.type
_entity.pdbx_description
1 polymer ?
#
loop_
_entity_poly.entity_id
_entity_poly.type
_entity_poly.pdbx_seq_one_letter_code
_entity_poly.pdbx_strand_id
1 'polypeptide(L)'
;MSHIVIGTLANRQIIKLLHMNRICNLFGIKYPIIQGGMVWCSGWRLASAVSNAGGLGLIGAGSMHPETLREHIQKCKAATDKPFGVNIPLMYPEIDI
;
A
#
# COMPACT_ATOMS: atom_id res chain seq x y z
N MET A 1 -7.01 11.72 -1.58
CA MET A 1 -7.85 12.37 -0.57
C MET A 1 -8.36 13.68 -1.12
N SER A 2 -9.64 13.83 -1.14
CA SER A 2 -10.12 15.16 -1.45
C SER A 2 -9.70 16.07 -0.30
N HIS A 3 -9.12 17.15 -0.64
CA HIS A 3 -8.74 18.11 0.36
C HIS A 3 -9.69 19.28 0.28
N ILE A 4 -10.08 19.72 1.41
CA ILE A 4 -10.91 20.91 1.53
C ILE A 4 -10.03 22.00 2.09
N VAL A 5 -9.85 23.04 1.32
CA VAL A 5 -9.10 24.18 1.78
C VAL A 5 -10.07 25.19 2.32
N ILE A 6 -10.23 25.21 3.62
CA ILE A 6 -11.14 26.14 4.27
C ILE A 6 -10.41 27.43 4.70
N GLY A 7 -9.09 27.33 4.83
CA GLY A 7 -8.26 28.45 5.19
C GLY A 7 -6.89 27.98 5.64
N THR A 8 -5.98 28.91 5.83
CA THR A 8 -4.59 28.59 6.18
C THR A 8 -4.48 27.80 7.48
N LEU A 9 -5.28 28.12 8.49
CA LEU A 9 -5.27 27.39 9.75
C LEU A 9 -5.76 25.97 9.59
N ALA A 10 -6.85 25.77 8.82
CA ALA A 10 -7.37 24.43 8.55
C ALA A 10 -6.35 23.59 7.81
N ASN A 11 -5.64 24.16 6.85
CA ASN A 11 -4.58 23.46 6.13
C ASN A 11 -3.44 23.04 7.06
N ARG A 12 -3.03 23.91 7.97
CA ARG A 12 -1.99 23.58 8.94
C ARG A 12 -2.41 22.48 9.86
N GLN A 13 -3.67 22.48 10.31
CA GLN A 13 -4.20 21.41 11.16
C GLN A 13 -4.26 20.08 10.43
N ILE A 14 -4.70 20.09 9.18
CA ILE A 14 -4.75 18.87 8.36
C ILE A 14 -3.35 18.31 8.16
N ILE A 15 -2.38 19.15 7.80
CA ILE A 15 -1.00 18.73 7.63
C ILE A 15 -0.44 18.15 8.93
N LYS A 16 -0.70 18.80 10.06
CA LYS A 16 -0.26 18.35 11.36
C LYS A 16 -0.86 17.00 11.72
N LEU A 17 -2.17 16.80 11.46
CA LEU A 17 -2.84 15.53 11.70
C LEU A 17 -2.25 14.41 10.83
N LEU A 18 -1.97 14.68 9.57
CA LEU A 18 -1.33 13.71 8.68
C LEU A 18 0.05 13.32 9.20
N HIS A 19 0.85 14.27 9.66
CA HIS A 19 2.18 14.02 10.21
C HIS A 19 2.14 13.24 11.52
N MET A 20 1.05 13.38 12.30
CA MET A 20 0.87 12.69 13.58
C MET A 20 0.04 11.42 13.44
N ASN A 21 -0.37 11.05 12.23
CA ASN A 21 -1.22 9.91 12.00
C ASN A 21 -0.50 8.60 12.34
N ARG A 22 -1.13 7.78 13.17
CA ARG A 22 -0.55 6.50 13.61
C ARG A 22 -0.34 5.52 12.46
N ILE A 23 -1.23 5.54 11.48
CA ILE A 23 -1.12 4.66 10.31
C ILE A 23 0.13 5.03 9.50
N CYS A 24 0.35 6.32 9.28
CA CYS A 24 1.55 6.77 8.58
C CYS A 24 2.82 6.37 9.34
N ASN A 25 2.84 6.54 10.65
CA ASN A 25 3.99 6.19 11.47
C ASN A 25 4.21 4.67 11.53
N LEU A 26 3.12 3.91 11.63
CA LEU A 26 3.20 2.45 11.72
C LEU A 26 3.78 1.84 10.45
N PHE A 27 3.35 2.30 9.30
CA PHE A 27 3.77 1.73 8.01
C PHE A 27 4.92 2.49 7.35
N GLY A 28 5.30 3.64 7.88
CA GLY A 28 6.34 4.46 7.26
C GLY A 28 5.91 5.06 5.94
N ILE A 29 4.64 5.44 5.81
CA ILE A 29 4.06 6.02 4.61
C ILE A 29 3.73 7.50 4.82
N LYS A 30 3.63 8.23 3.72
CA LYS A 30 3.40 9.67 3.76
C LYS A 30 1.93 10.01 3.98
N TYR A 31 1.04 9.27 3.37
CA TYR A 31 -0.41 9.49 3.46
C TYR A 31 -1.09 8.27 4.07
N PRO A 32 -2.15 8.46 4.87
CA PRO A 32 -2.85 7.33 5.49
C PRO A 32 -3.79 6.66 4.49
N ILE A 33 -3.24 6.19 3.39
CA ILE A 33 -3.97 5.56 2.31
C ILE A 33 -3.39 4.18 2.08
N ILE A 34 -4.24 3.16 2.17
CA ILE A 34 -3.86 1.77 1.93
C ILE A 34 -4.66 1.29 0.73
N GLN A 35 -3.96 0.87 -0.30
CA GLN A 35 -4.60 0.30 -1.48
C GLN A 35 -5.12 -1.11 -1.15
N GLY A 36 -6.33 -1.43 -1.56
CA GLY A 36 -6.85 -2.79 -1.39
C GLY A 36 -6.14 -3.78 -2.28
N GLY A 37 -5.88 -4.97 -1.74
CA GLY A 37 -5.35 -6.07 -2.54
C GLY A 37 -6.46 -6.62 -3.45
N MET A 38 -6.27 -6.51 -4.74
CA MET A 38 -7.28 -6.90 -5.74
C MET A 38 -6.75 -8.02 -6.61
N VAL A 39 -7.46 -9.15 -6.60
CA VAL A 39 -7.14 -10.29 -7.46
C VAL A 39 -7.19 -9.81 -8.92
N TRP A 40 -6.20 -10.21 -9.72
CA TRP A 40 -6.02 -9.87 -11.14
C TRP A 40 -5.65 -8.40 -11.41
N CYS A 41 -5.82 -7.51 -10.45
CA CYS A 41 -5.62 -6.07 -10.66
C CYS A 41 -4.42 -5.49 -9.93
N SER A 42 -4.07 -6.00 -8.74
CA SER A 42 -2.98 -5.43 -7.97
C SER A 42 -1.77 -6.36 -7.92
N GLY A 43 -0.95 -6.25 -8.96
CA GLY A 43 0.37 -6.85 -8.99
C GLY A 43 1.43 -5.87 -8.51
N TRP A 44 2.69 -6.20 -8.80
CA TRP A 44 3.83 -5.38 -8.37
C TRP A 44 3.81 -3.96 -8.95
N ARG A 45 3.27 -3.79 -10.16
CA ARG A 45 3.25 -2.47 -10.80
C ARG A 45 2.37 -1.49 -10.06
N LEU A 46 1.16 -1.90 -9.73
CA LEU A 46 0.24 -1.05 -8.97
C LEU A 46 0.76 -0.85 -7.55
N ALA A 47 1.19 -1.93 -6.89
CA ALA A 47 1.67 -1.84 -5.52
C ALA A 47 2.87 -0.89 -5.40
N SER A 48 3.85 -1.01 -6.28
CA SER A 48 5.01 -0.14 -6.25
C SER A 48 4.65 1.31 -6.59
N ALA A 49 3.72 1.51 -7.53
CA ALA A 49 3.28 2.87 -7.88
C ALA A 49 2.59 3.56 -6.71
N VAL A 50 1.71 2.85 -6.00
CA VAL A 50 1.04 3.40 -4.81
C VAL A 50 2.04 3.69 -3.71
N SER A 51 2.98 2.79 -3.45
CA SER A 51 3.99 2.99 -2.43
C SER A 51 4.90 4.17 -2.78
N ASN A 52 5.30 4.30 -4.03
CA ASN A 52 6.11 5.44 -4.47
C ASN A 52 5.35 6.76 -4.37
N ALA A 53 4.04 6.74 -4.51
CA ALA A 53 3.20 7.93 -4.36
C ALA A 53 2.97 8.33 -2.91
N GLY A 54 3.36 7.52 -1.94
CA GLY A 54 3.26 7.85 -0.52
C GLY A 54 2.20 7.10 0.26
N GLY A 55 1.46 6.20 -0.37
CA GLY A 55 0.52 5.30 0.30
C GLY A 55 1.17 3.95 0.61
N LEU A 56 0.35 2.97 0.98
CA LEU A 56 0.79 1.59 1.15
C LEU A 56 0.21 0.75 0.02
N GLY A 57 1.06 0.32 -0.90
CA GLY A 57 0.66 -0.59 -1.96
C GLY A 57 0.55 -2.02 -1.47
N LEU A 58 -0.44 -2.76 -1.97
CA LEU A 58 -0.63 -4.17 -1.62
C LEU A 58 -0.67 -5.04 -2.87
N ILE A 59 0.09 -6.12 -2.86
CA ILE A 59 0.01 -7.15 -3.88
C ILE A 59 -1.14 -8.09 -3.52
N GLY A 60 -2.08 -8.29 -4.44
CA GLY A 60 -3.18 -9.21 -4.25
C GLY A 60 -2.76 -10.63 -4.60
N ALA A 61 -2.46 -11.43 -3.59
CA ALA A 61 -1.88 -12.77 -3.78
C ALA A 61 -2.91 -13.90 -3.88
N GLY A 62 -4.20 -13.60 -3.78
CA GLY A 62 -5.23 -14.62 -3.64
C GLY A 62 -5.27 -15.67 -4.74
N SER A 63 -4.93 -15.32 -5.98
CA SER A 63 -4.93 -16.26 -7.09
C SER A 63 -3.52 -16.59 -7.61
N MET A 64 -2.49 -16.14 -6.90
CA MET A 64 -1.12 -16.37 -7.31
C MET A 64 -0.59 -17.68 -6.76
N HIS A 65 0.11 -18.45 -7.60
CA HIS A 65 0.93 -19.55 -7.13
C HIS A 65 2.15 -18.99 -6.39
N PRO A 66 2.79 -19.79 -5.51
CA PRO A 66 3.91 -19.31 -4.71
C PRO A 66 5.06 -18.70 -5.54
N GLU A 67 5.37 -19.30 -6.66
CA GLU A 67 6.45 -18.78 -7.52
C GLU A 67 6.08 -17.46 -8.16
N THR A 68 4.84 -17.31 -8.59
CA THR A 68 4.33 -16.06 -9.15
C THR A 68 4.36 -14.95 -8.10
N LEU A 69 3.93 -15.27 -6.89
CA LEU A 69 3.97 -14.31 -5.78
C LEU A 69 5.40 -13.89 -5.48
N ARG A 70 6.33 -14.84 -5.45
CA ARG A 70 7.75 -14.52 -5.23
C ARG A 70 8.27 -13.56 -6.29
N GLU A 71 7.93 -13.80 -7.54
CA GLU A 71 8.32 -12.93 -8.65
C GLU A 71 7.78 -11.52 -8.47
N HIS A 72 6.51 -11.39 -8.12
CA HIS A 72 5.88 -10.08 -7.87
C HIS A 72 6.54 -9.35 -6.71
N ILE A 73 6.84 -10.05 -5.63
CA ILE A 73 7.54 -9.45 -4.47
C ILE A 73 8.92 -8.94 -4.89
N GLN A 74 9.67 -9.75 -5.62
CA GLN A 74 11.01 -9.36 -6.07
C GLN A 74 10.96 -8.15 -7.00
N LYS A 75 10.03 -8.13 -7.93
CA LYS A 75 9.86 -6.99 -8.85
C LYS A 75 9.40 -5.74 -8.11
N CYS A 76 8.52 -5.89 -7.12
CA CYS A 76 8.09 -4.77 -6.31
C CYS A 76 9.25 -4.18 -5.51
N LYS A 77 10.09 -5.03 -4.92
CA LYS A 77 11.29 -4.57 -4.20
C LYS A 77 12.26 -3.83 -5.12
N ALA A 78 12.35 -4.24 -6.36
CA ALA A 78 13.20 -3.55 -7.33
C ALA A 78 12.60 -2.22 -7.80
N ALA A 79 11.28 -2.10 -7.81
CA ALA A 79 10.57 -0.92 -8.32
C ALA A 79 10.36 0.16 -7.27
N THR A 80 10.46 -0.16 -5.98
CA THR A 80 10.27 0.80 -4.90
C THR A 80 11.17 0.49 -3.72
N ASP A 81 11.66 1.53 -3.06
CA ASP A 81 12.32 1.41 -1.77
C ASP A 81 11.36 1.70 -0.61
N LYS A 82 10.10 1.96 -0.92
CA LYS A 82 9.07 2.27 0.05
C LYS A 82 8.38 1.00 0.55
N PRO A 83 7.73 1.05 1.72
CA PRO A 83 6.98 -0.10 2.23
C PRO A 83 5.84 -0.50 1.31
N PHE A 84 5.63 -1.79 1.18
CA PHE A 84 4.46 -2.36 0.54
C PHE A 84 4.06 -3.64 1.28
N GLY A 85 2.86 -4.13 1.02
CA GLY A 85 2.38 -5.33 1.67
C GLY A 85 1.85 -6.35 0.69
N VAL A 86 1.46 -7.49 1.21
CA VAL A 86 0.86 -8.59 0.45
C VAL A 86 -0.46 -8.96 1.12
N ASN A 87 -1.52 -8.98 0.33
CA ASN A 87 -2.83 -9.41 0.79
C ASN A 87 -2.97 -10.92 0.61
N ILE A 88 -3.12 -11.66 1.70
CA ILE A 88 -3.24 -13.11 1.68
C ILE A 88 -4.62 -13.49 2.23
N PRO A 89 -5.57 -13.91 1.37
CA PRO A 89 -6.88 -14.36 1.83
C PRO A 89 -6.76 -15.69 2.57
N LEU A 90 -7.37 -15.78 3.73
CA LEU A 90 -7.29 -16.97 4.57
C LEU A 90 -8.13 -18.14 4.07
N MET A 91 -8.96 -17.93 3.05
CA MET A 91 -9.85 -18.93 2.50
C MET A 91 -9.27 -19.70 1.32
N TYR A 92 -8.05 -19.39 0.89
CA TYR A 92 -7.42 -20.05 -0.25
C TYR A 92 -6.58 -21.24 0.20
N PRO A 93 -6.54 -22.32 -0.62
CA PRO A 93 -5.85 -23.55 -0.23
C PRO A 93 -4.33 -23.42 -0.05
N GLU A 94 -3.73 -22.42 -0.63
CA GLU A 94 -2.27 -22.26 -0.63
C GLU A 94 -1.76 -21.29 0.44
N ILE A 95 -2.60 -21.02 1.43
CA ILE A 95 -2.25 -20.04 2.47
C ILE A 95 -1.13 -20.53 3.40
N ASP A 96 -0.98 -21.83 3.54
CA ASP A 96 0.02 -22.41 4.45
C ASP A 96 1.43 -22.45 3.87
N ILE A 97 1.62 -21.87 2.74
CA ILE A 97 2.94 -21.80 2.10
C ILE A 97 3.85 -20.68 2.75
#